data_168d3bd45717b0f5a15ee0dfa628b8a3
#
_entry.id   168d3bd45717b0f5a15ee0dfa628b8a3
#
_cell.length_a   1.000
_cell.length_b   1.000
_cell.length_c   1.000
_cell.angle_alpha   90.00
_cell.angle_beta   90.00
_cell.angle_gamma   90.00
#
_symmetry.space_group_name_H-M   'P 1'
#
loop_
_entity.id
_entity.type
_entity.pdbx_description
1 polymer ?
#
loop_
_entity_poly.entity_id
_entity_poly.type
_entity_poly.pdbx_seq_one_letter_code
_entity_poly.pdbx_strand_id
1 'polypeptide(L)'
;MKNIREWFPHAEVTDQANPPAGYVAIPLRAHQWLLLKEEELTEREKQLISWLGSEEEVAPNPWYQYLIDGKGEVPQVIKKMQLVHCHLSHSTAEGTASWLEMMQTLLPNFRATLQLSGQDYVLILDQDQSLPVADILKDTVSAMEYDFTIRLSIMVGQVWTESKDGKLSPVIRAEWAAFRAWIREGHQGVYRFSQLYLWGIEQADLDLHPIKEALHQLIGSQDQLQDIIVALWDNGAVVTKAAQQLYLHRNSLQYKIDKWEELTGLQLKNLTDLALCYHLVLQDVM
;
A
#
# COMPACT_ATOMS: atom_id res chain seq x y z
N MET A 1 -4.01 5.23 23.52
CA MET A 1 -4.42 6.56 23.98
C MET A 1 -4.68 6.56 25.50
N LYS A 2 -3.66 6.26 26.30
CA LYS A 2 -3.75 6.44 27.74
C LYS A 2 -3.54 7.93 28.02
N ASN A 3 -4.53 8.55 28.62
CA ASN A 3 -4.48 9.75 29.46
C ASN A 3 -4.47 11.15 28.84
N ILE A 4 -4.95 11.39 27.62
CA ILE A 4 -5.16 12.79 27.20
C ILE A 4 -6.26 13.46 28.06
N ARG A 5 -7.27 12.68 28.50
CA ARG A 5 -8.33 13.16 29.41
C ARG A 5 -7.86 13.44 30.84
N GLU A 6 -6.69 12.95 31.25
CA GLU A 6 -6.09 13.33 32.55
C GLU A 6 -5.51 14.74 32.52
N TRP A 7 -5.05 15.18 31.34
CA TRP A 7 -4.51 16.52 31.12
C TRP A 7 -5.55 17.52 30.66
N PHE A 8 -6.51 17.04 29.86
CA PHE A 8 -7.62 17.83 29.31
C PHE A 8 -8.93 17.08 29.54
N PRO A 9 -9.59 17.27 30.70
CA PRO A 9 -10.79 16.52 31.10
C PRO A 9 -11.97 16.68 30.16
N HIS A 10 -12.05 17.80 29.45
CA HIS A 10 -13.13 18.13 28.51
C HIS A 10 -12.74 17.92 27.03
N ALA A 11 -11.61 17.21 26.76
CA ALA A 11 -11.21 16.92 25.42
C ALA A 11 -12.18 15.94 24.73
N GLU A 12 -12.64 16.30 23.54
CA GLU A 12 -13.54 15.50 22.72
C GLU A 12 -12.88 15.12 21.40
N VAL A 13 -13.15 13.92 20.90
CA VAL A 13 -12.68 13.50 19.58
C VAL A 13 -13.85 13.63 18.60
N THR A 14 -13.61 14.31 17.48
CA THR A 14 -14.59 14.56 16.41
C THR A 14 -14.00 14.19 15.05
N ASP A 15 -14.86 13.97 14.08
CA ASP A 15 -14.54 13.83 12.66
C ASP A 15 -14.70 15.14 11.87
N GLN A 16 -15.10 16.24 12.54
CA GLN A 16 -15.26 17.55 11.93
C GLN A 16 -14.00 18.40 12.11
N ALA A 17 -13.45 18.90 11.01
CA ALA A 17 -12.26 19.76 11.00
C ALA A 17 -12.50 21.17 11.58
N ASN A 18 -13.74 21.69 11.50
CA ASN A 18 -14.07 23.03 11.98
C ASN A 18 -14.56 22.99 13.42
N PRO A 19 -13.76 23.49 14.38
CA PRO A 19 -14.19 23.53 15.77
C PRO A 19 -15.32 24.56 16.00
N PRO A 20 -16.25 24.32 16.93
CA PRO A 20 -17.20 25.32 17.36
C PRO A 20 -16.47 26.49 18.04
N ALA A 21 -17.12 27.65 18.15
CA ALA A 21 -16.54 28.82 18.78
C ALA A 21 -16.08 28.52 20.23
N GLY A 22 -14.85 28.92 20.57
CA GLY A 22 -14.25 28.66 21.88
C GLY A 22 -13.53 27.31 22.02
N TYR A 23 -13.36 26.57 20.91
CA TYR A 23 -12.58 25.34 20.86
C TYR A 23 -11.44 25.45 19.85
N VAL A 24 -10.36 24.75 20.13
CA VAL A 24 -9.22 24.55 19.22
C VAL A 24 -9.19 23.09 18.80
N ALA A 25 -9.05 22.83 17.50
CA ALA A 25 -8.97 21.47 16.95
C ALA A 25 -7.51 21.09 16.68
N ILE A 26 -7.08 19.96 17.24
CA ILE A 26 -5.75 19.39 16.98
C ILE A 26 -5.93 18.12 16.13
N PRO A 27 -5.26 18.01 14.99
CA PRO A 27 -5.34 16.78 14.19
C PRO A 27 -4.72 15.61 14.95
N LEU A 28 -5.46 14.50 15.11
CA LEU A 28 -4.98 13.29 15.77
C LEU A 28 -4.53 12.23 14.77
N ARG A 29 -5.32 12.01 13.73
CA ARG A 29 -5.11 11.06 12.61
C ARG A 29 -5.97 11.50 11.45
N ALA A 30 -5.84 10.83 10.31
CA ALA A 30 -6.71 11.09 9.17
C ALA A 30 -8.19 11.18 9.61
N HIS A 31 -8.80 12.36 9.42
CA HIS A 31 -10.19 12.69 9.74
C HIS A 31 -10.60 12.58 11.23
N GLN A 32 -9.66 12.59 12.16
CA GLN A 32 -9.96 12.71 13.59
C GLN A 32 -9.26 13.92 14.20
N TRP A 33 -10.05 14.69 14.92
CA TRP A 33 -9.62 15.93 15.55
C TRP A 33 -9.87 15.84 17.06
N LEU A 34 -8.94 16.34 17.85
CA LEU A 34 -9.13 16.53 19.27
C LEU A 34 -9.59 17.97 19.48
N LEU A 35 -10.80 18.14 20.00
CA LEU A 35 -11.31 19.44 20.43
C LEU A 35 -10.87 19.72 21.85
N LEU A 36 -10.20 20.85 22.05
CA LEU A 36 -9.83 21.39 23.36
C LEU A 36 -10.52 22.72 23.56
N LYS A 37 -11.00 22.99 24.76
CA LYS A 37 -11.54 24.30 25.07
C LYS A 37 -10.41 25.33 25.12
N GLU A 38 -10.59 26.45 24.43
CA GLU A 38 -9.59 27.50 24.33
C GLU A 38 -9.26 28.14 25.70
N GLU A 39 -10.22 28.18 26.59
CA GLU A 39 -10.07 28.70 27.97
C GLU A 39 -9.20 27.83 28.89
N GLU A 40 -9.04 26.54 28.55
CA GLU A 40 -8.21 25.57 29.29
C GLU A 40 -6.74 25.61 28.83
N LEU A 41 -6.42 26.34 27.76
CA LEU A 41 -5.11 26.39 27.15
C LEU A 41 -4.35 27.66 27.61
N THR A 42 -3.09 27.47 28.00
CA THR A 42 -2.17 28.58 28.20
C THR A 42 -1.79 29.22 26.86
N GLU A 43 -1.36 30.49 26.88
CA GLU A 43 -0.93 31.19 25.65
C GLU A 43 0.23 30.48 24.95
N ARG A 44 1.09 29.78 25.69
CA ARG A 44 2.18 28.98 25.12
C ARG A 44 1.63 27.73 24.40
N GLU A 45 0.63 27.05 24.94
CA GLU A 45 -0.03 25.91 24.32
C GLU A 45 -0.82 26.36 23.10
N LYS A 46 -1.52 27.49 23.15
CA LYS A 46 -2.19 28.04 21.97
C LYS A 46 -1.19 28.35 20.85
N GLN A 47 -0.02 28.94 21.16
CA GLN A 47 1.01 29.18 20.17
C GLN A 47 1.58 27.86 19.58
N LEU A 48 1.84 26.84 20.41
CA LEU A 48 2.30 25.54 19.94
C LEU A 48 1.25 24.85 19.06
N ILE A 49 -0.01 24.93 19.45
CA ILE A 49 -1.12 24.37 18.65
C ILE A 49 -1.28 25.15 17.34
N SER A 50 -1.17 26.48 17.37
CA SER A 50 -1.17 27.31 16.16
C SER A 50 -0.04 26.94 15.20
N TRP A 51 1.14 26.62 15.70
CA TRP A 51 2.24 26.12 14.87
C TRP A 51 2.00 24.70 14.33
N LEU A 52 1.37 23.84 15.11
CA LEU A 52 0.98 22.49 14.70
C LEU A 52 -0.25 22.51 13.77
N GLY A 53 -1.12 23.50 13.93
CA GLY A 53 -2.33 23.70 13.11
C GLY A 53 -2.14 24.62 11.90
N SER A 54 -1.00 25.29 11.77
CA SER A 54 -0.64 26.10 10.60
C SER A 54 -0.04 25.24 9.45
N GLU A 55 -0.47 23.98 9.31
CA GLU A 55 -0.53 23.43 7.97
C GLU A 55 -1.53 24.32 7.22
N GLU A 56 -1.03 25.14 6.28
CA GLU A 56 -1.83 25.76 5.24
C GLU A 56 -2.88 24.75 4.83
N GLU A 57 -4.13 25.16 4.56
CA GLU A 57 -5.12 24.35 3.87
C GLU A 57 -4.53 24.03 2.48
N VAL A 58 -3.58 23.14 2.45
CA VAL A 58 -3.10 22.52 1.22
C VAL A 58 -4.32 21.77 0.69
N ALA A 59 -4.82 22.22 -0.44
CA ALA A 59 -5.94 21.59 -1.12
C ALA A 59 -5.69 20.06 -1.08
N PRO A 60 -6.63 19.27 -0.56
CA PRO A 60 -6.37 17.86 -0.26
C PRO A 60 -5.86 17.21 -1.54
N ASN A 61 -4.72 16.52 -1.44
CA ASN A 61 -4.07 15.89 -2.59
C ASN A 61 -5.10 15.03 -3.33
N PRO A 62 -5.37 15.26 -4.64
CA PRO A 62 -6.41 14.54 -5.38
C PRO A 62 -6.22 13.01 -5.32
N TRP A 63 -4.97 12.52 -5.27
CA TRP A 63 -4.69 11.10 -5.10
C TRP A 63 -5.09 10.58 -3.71
N TYR A 64 -4.96 11.41 -2.66
CA TYR A 64 -5.42 11.06 -1.32
C TYR A 64 -6.94 10.89 -1.31
N GLN A 65 -7.67 11.85 -1.88
CA GLN A 65 -9.12 11.78 -1.98
C GLN A 65 -9.57 10.53 -2.74
N TYR A 66 -8.93 10.23 -3.86
CA TYR A 66 -9.27 9.07 -4.69
C TYR A 66 -8.91 7.74 -4.03
N LEU A 67 -7.66 7.57 -3.59
CA LEU A 67 -7.14 6.28 -3.10
C LEU A 67 -7.51 5.99 -1.64
N ILE A 68 -7.55 7.01 -0.79
CA ILE A 68 -7.76 6.84 0.65
C ILE A 68 -9.20 7.13 1.04
N ASP A 69 -9.75 8.29 0.62
CA ASP A 69 -11.11 8.65 0.98
C ASP A 69 -12.17 7.95 0.11
N GLY A 70 -11.78 7.43 -1.05
CA GLY A 70 -12.69 6.84 -2.03
C GLY A 70 -13.64 7.86 -2.64
N LYS A 71 -13.18 9.11 -2.76
CA LYS A 71 -13.95 10.26 -3.25
C LYS A 71 -13.27 10.90 -4.46
N GLY A 72 -14.06 11.61 -5.26
CA GLY A 72 -13.54 12.31 -6.46
C GLY A 72 -13.27 11.37 -7.63
N GLU A 73 -12.74 11.97 -8.68
CA GLU A 73 -12.32 11.27 -9.91
C GLU A 73 -10.84 10.91 -9.83
N VAL A 74 -10.43 9.90 -10.61
CA VAL A 74 -9.01 9.56 -10.72
C VAL A 74 -8.22 10.75 -11.27
N PRO A 75 -7.19 11.23 -10.56
CA PRO A 75 -6.47 12.44 -10.99
C PRO A 75 -5.77 12.30 -12.35
N GLN A 76 -5.37 11.09 -12.68
CA GLN A 76 -4.75 10.72 -13.94
C GLN A 76 -5.15 9.30 -14.30
N VAL A 77 -5.55 9.06 -15.53
CA VAL A 77 -5.90 7.71 -15.99
C VAL A 77 -4.65 6.83 -15.99
N ILE A 78 -4.69 5.75 -15.21
CA ILE A 78 -3.67 4.75 -15.09
C ILE A 78 -4.32 3.38 -15.33
N LYS A 79 -3.89 2.67 -16.36
CA LYS A 79 -4.52 1.39 -16.75
C LYS A 79 -4.17 0.25 -15.80
N LYS A 80 -2.92 0.21 -15.34
CA LYS A 80 -2.38 -0.80 -14.42
C LYS A 80 -1.67 -0.10 -13.29
N MET A 81 -2.39 0.21 -12.23
CA MET A 81 -1.87 0.94 -11.08
C MET A 81 -1.11 0.00 -10.15
N GLN A 82 0.12 0.35 -9.83
CA GLN A 82 0.89 -0.27 -8.76
C GLN A 82 1.33 0.78 -7.76
N LEU A 83 1.16 0.47 -6.48
CA LEU A 83 1.60 1.35 -5.40
C LEU A 83 2.87 0.79 -4.76
N VAL A 84 3.85 1.68 -4.54
CA VAL A 84 5.03 1.35 -3.75
C VAL A 84 4.93 2.13 -2.44
N HIS A 85 4.66 1.43 -1.36
CA HIS A 85 4.57 1.99 -0.02
C HIS A 85 5.96 2.10 0.57
N CYS A 86 6.34 3.30 1.01
CA CYS A 86 7.67 3.60 1.55
C CYS A 86 7.56 4.23 2.92
N HIS A 87 8.34 3.73 3.87
CA HIS A 87 8.51 4.33 5.18
C HIS A 87 9.97 4.71 5.39
N LEU A 88 10.21 5.97 5.75
CA LEU A 88 11.53 6.52 6.03
C LEU A 88 11.68 6.68 7.55
N SER A 89 12.30 5.70 8.22
CA SER A 89 12.45 5.73 9.68
C SER A 89 13.49 6.77 10.16
N HIS A 90 14.47 7.06 9.33
CA HIS A 90 15.46 8.13 9.52
C HIS A 90 15.62 8.88 8.21
N SER A 91 15.42 10.19 8.24
CA SER A 91 15.64 11.03 7.07
C SER A 91 15.77 12.50 7.46
N THR A 92 16.49 13.27 6.65
CA THR A 92 16.45 14.73 6.65
C THR A 92 15.54 15.19 5.53
N ALA A 93 15.05 16.43 5.60
CA ALA A 93 14.22 16.99 4.52
C ALA A 93 14.95 16.97 3.16
N GLU A 94 16.26 17.30 3.16
CA GLU A 94 17.10 17.27 1.96
C GLU A 94 17.29 15.83 1.43
N GLY A 95 17.63 14.87 2.30
CA GLY A 95 17.80 13.47 1.92
C GLY A 95 16.50 12.87 1.36
N THR A 96 15.35 13.20 1.96
CA THR A 96 14.04 12.77 1.46
C THR A 96 13.74 13.35 0.08
N ALA A 97 14.00 14.65 -0.14
CA ALA A 97 13.76 15.29 -1.43
C ALA A 97 14.63 14.66 -2.53
N SER A 98 15.94 14.51 -2.27
CA SER A 98 16.89 13.90 -3.22
C SER A 98 16.52 12.43 -3.53
N TRP A 99 16.09 11.68 -2.51
CA TRP A 99 15.61 10.31 -2.72
C TRP A 99 14.36 10.27 -3.62
N LEU A 100 13.39 11.15 -3.40
CA LEU A 100 12.19 11.22 -4.24
C LEU A 100 12.52 11.56 -5.69
N GLU A 101 13.44 12.50 -5.95
CA GLU A 101 13.92 12.83 -7.29
C GLU A 101 14.60 11.63 -7.96
N MET A 102 15.42 10.90 -7.20
CA MET A 102 16.06 9.69 -7.69
C MET A 102 15.04 8.61 -8.02
N MET A 103 13.99 8.40 -7.20
CA MET A 103 12.92 7.43 -7.47
C MET A 103 12.16 7.74 -8.76
N GLN A 104 11.93 9.02 -9.07
CA GLN A 104 11.31 9.44 -10.34
C GLN A 104 12.19 9.10 -11.55
N THR A 105 13.51 9.18 -11.39
CA THR A 105 14.47 8.83 -12.45
C THR A 105 14.63 7.32 -12.60
N LEU A 106 14.68 6.60 -11.49
CA LEU A 106 14.87 5.14 -11.45
C LEU A 106 13.67 4.38 -12.01
N LEU A 107 12.46 4.89 -11.80
CA LEU A 107 11.21 4.24 -12.19
C LEU A 107 10.53 5.04 -13.32
N PRO A 108 10.80 4.72 -14.60
CA PRO A 108 10.29 5.48 -15.75
C PRO A 108 8.76 5.44 -15.87
N ASN A 109 8.11 4.48 -15.21
CA ASN A 109 6.66 4.37 -15.12
C ASN A 109 6.04 5.15 -13.95
N PHE A 110 6.83 5.94 -13.23
CA PHE A 110 6.38 6.82 -12.15
C PHE A 110 5.36 7.85 -12.64
N ARG A 111 4.30 8.08 -11.84
CA ARG A 111 3.23 9.05 -12.14
C ARG A 111 3.05 10.10 -11.06
N ALA A 112 3.09 9.72 -9.79
CA ALA A 112 2.89 10.66 -8.70
C ALA A 112 3.47 10.12 -7.38
N THR A 113 3.67 11.04 -6.43
CA THR A 113 3.95 10.73 -5.02
C THR A 113 2.78 11.20 -4.17
N LEU A 114 2.36 10.37 -3.24
CA LEU A 114 1.42 10.72 -2.19
C LEU A 114 2.14 10.63 -0.85
N GLN A 115 2.21 11.73 -0.11
CA GLN A 115 2.70 11.75 1.26
C GLN A 115 1.53 11.52 2.20
N LEU A 116 1.59 10.46 3.02
CA LEU A 116 0.56 10.10 3.99
C LEU A 116 0.89 10.58 5.40
N SER A 117 2.18 10.76 5.70
CA SER A 117 2.69 11.32 6.94
C SER A 117 4.09 11.91 6.72
N GLY A 118 4.71 12.47 7.75
CA GLY A 118 6.09 12.97 7.65
C GLY A 118 7.13 11.92 7.23
N GLN A 119 6.82 10.63 7.40
CA GLN A 119 7.73 9.51 7.11
C GLN A 119 7.16 8.52 6.09
N ASP A 120 5.88 8.61 5.75
CA ASP A 120 5.18 7.63 4.93
C ASP A 120 4.83 8.22 3.56
N TYR A 121 5.33 7.56 2.52
CA TYR A 121 5.14 7.93 1.12
C TYR A 121 4.56 6.77 0.34
N VAL A 122 3.76 7.08 -0.66
CA VAL A 122 3.27 6.13 -1.65
C VAL A 122 3.66 6.64 -3.03
N LEU A 123 4.43 5.84 -3.76
CA LEU A 123 4.74 6.12 -5.16
C LEU A 123 3.70 5.41 -6.02
N ILE A 124 3.12 6.14 -6.94
CA ILE A 124 2.08 5.66 -7.86
C ILE A 124 2.73 5.41 -9.22
N LEU A 125 2.66 4.15 -9.66
CA LEU A 125 3.27 3.68 -10.90
C LEU A 125 2.20 3.20 -11.89
N ASP A 126 2.49 3.35 -13.18
CA ASP A 126 1.69 2.77 -14.27
C ASP A 126 2.44 1.58 -14.88
N GLN A 127 1.97 0.39 -14.61
CA GLN A 127 2.54 -0.87 -15.09
C GLN A 127 1.98 -1.29 -16.48
N ASP A 128 1.52 -0.35 -17.30
CA ASP A 128 1.13 -0.65 -18.69
C ASP A 128 2.30 -1.28 -19.48
N GLN A 129 3.53 -0.81 -19.20
CA GLN A 129 4.77 -1.49 -19.51
C GLN A 129 5.33 -2.08 -18.23
N SER A 130 5.25 -3.40 -18.09
CA SER A 130 5.65 -4.12 -16.88
C SER A 130 7.15 -3.90 -16.56
N LEU A 131 7.42 -3.46 -15.33
CA LEU A 131 8.77 -3.34 -14.75
C LEU A 131 8.89 -4.23 -13.52
N PRO A 132 10.03 -4.91 -13.30
CA PRO A 132 10.29 -5.71 -12.11
C PRO A 132 10.68 -4.82 -10.92
N VAL A 133 9.75 -3.96 -10.48
CA VAL A 133 9.98 -2.91 -9.47
C VAL A 133 10.59 -3.46 -8.18
N ALA A 134 10.10 -4.62 -7.71
CA ALA A 134 10.59 -5.24 -6.49
C ALA A 134 12.07 -5.64 -6.59
N ASP A 135 12.50 -6.13 -7.74
CA ASP A 135 13.89 -6.56 -7.95
C ASP A 135 14.80 -5.33 -8.11
N ILE A 136 14.37 -4.32 -8.88
CA ILE A 136 15.09 -3.04 -9.00
C ILE A 136 15.31 -2.41 -7.62
N LEU A 137 14.28 -2.34 -6.80
CA LEU A 137 14.38 -1.71 -5.48
C LEU A 137 15.23 -2.55 -4.50
N LYS A 138 15.15 -3.89 -4.56
CA LYS A 138 16.02 -4.77 -3.75
C LYS A 138 17.49 -4.56 -4.06
N ASP A 139 17.83 -4.42 -5.34
CA ASP A 139 19.20 -4.25 -5.78
C ASP A 139 19.78 -2.87 -5.45
N THR A 140 18.93 -1.86 -5.28
CA THR A 140 19.34 -0.46 -5.11
C THR A 140 19.15 0.11 -3.71
N VAL A 141 18.30 -0.50 -2.85
CA VAL A 141 17.94 0.04 -1.54
C VAL A 141 19.13 0.37 -0.65
N SER A 142 20.14 -0.49 -0.59
CA SER A 142 21.33 -0.27 0.26
C SER A 142 22.16 0.92 -0.20
N ALA A 143 22.28 1.15 -1.51
CA ALA A 143 22.94 2.32 -2.07
C ALA A 143 22.16 3.60 -1.75
N MET A 144 20.83 3.57 -1.92
CA MET A 144 19.95 4.69 -1.58
C MET A 144 20.07 5.08 -0.10
N GLU A 145 20.05 4.10 0.80
CA GLU A 145 20.17 4.36 2.24
C GLU A 145 21.49 5.03 2.60
N TYR A 146 22.58 4.62 1.93
CA TYR A 146 23.90 5.20 2.13
C TYR A 146 24.00 6.60 1.54
N ASP A 147 23.59 6.79 0.28
CA ASP A 147 23.78 8.03 -0.46
C ASP A 147 22.91 9.18 0.10
N PHE A 148 21.70 8.87 0.54
CA PHE A 148 20.75 9.86 1.05
C PHE A 148 20.69 9.92 2.58
N THR A 149 21.46 9.08 3.28
CA THR A 149 21.47 9.01 4.75
C THR A 149 20.06 8.78 5.31
N ILE A 150 19.33 7.84 4.73
CA ILE A 150 17.96 7.46 5.09
C ILE A 150 17.90 5.98 5.49
N ARG A 151 16.78 5.57 6.11
CA ARG A 151 16.44 4.17 6.35
C ARG A 151 15.08 3.87 5.76
N LEU A 152 15.02 2.83 4.94
CA LEU A 152 13.87 2.50 4.12
C LEU A 152 13.23 1.18 4.52
N SER A 153 11.91 1.19 4.63
CA SER A 153 11.08 0.00 4.54
C SER A 153 10.14 0.19 3.37
N ILE A 154 10.17 -0.73 2.41
CA ILE A 154 9.43 -0.61 1.16
C ILE A 154 8.57 -1.86 0.95
N MET A 155 7.29 -1.67 0.64
CA MET A 155 6.44 -2.71 0.08
C MET A 155 6.08 -2.37 -1.35
N VAL A 156 6.43 -3.25 -2.26
CA VAL A 156 5.94 -3.20 -3.64
C VAL A 156 4.57 -3.87 -3.67
N GLY A 157 3.53 -3.05 -3.82
CA GLY A 157 2.14 -3.46 -3.80
C GLY A 157 1.73 -4.25 -5.04
N GLN A 158 0.48 -4.68 -5.03
CA GLN A 158 -0.14 -5.41 -6.13
C GLN A 158 -0.38 -4.49 -7.33
N VAL A 159 -0.40 -5.05 -8.54
CA VAL A 159 -0.88 -4.34 -9.74
C VAL A 159 -2.40 -4.45 -9.78
N TRP A 160 -3.06 -3.31 -9.78
CA TRP A 160 -4.52 -3.21 -9.85
C TRP A 160 -4.93 -2.58 -11.19
N THR A 161 -5.84 -3.23 -11.87
CA THR A 161 -6.53 -2.63 -13.02
C THR A 161 -7.77 -1.91 -12.53
N GLU A 162 -8.12 -0.79 -13.16
CA GLU A 162 -9.33 -0.05 -12.81
C GLU A 162 -10.54 -1.00 -12.86
N SER A 163 -11.17 -1.21 -11.70
CA SER A 163 -12.40 -1.97 -11.63
C SER A 163 -13.52 -1.16 -12.29
N LYS A 164 -14.42 -1.82 -13.04
CA LYS A 164 -15.62 -1.19 -13.61
C LYS A 164 -16.48 -0.47 -12.56
N ASP A 165 -16.31 -0.84 -11.30
CA ASP A 165 -17.04 -0.28 -10.15
C ASP A 165 -16.29 0.83 -9.41
N GLY A 166 -15.10 1.26 -9.89
CA GLY A 166 -14.33 2.40 -9.36
C GLY A 166 -13.83 2.26 -7.91
N LYS A 167 -13.78 1.04 -7.35
CA LYS A 167 -13.54 0.86 -5.91
C LYS A 167 -12.15 0.29 -5.57
N LEU A 168 -11.09 0.98 -5.97
CA LEU A 168 -9.73 0.62 -5.51
C LEU A 168 -9.48 1.02 -4.04
N SER A 169 -10.14 2.03 -3.52
CA SER A 169 -9.90 2.59 -2.19
C SER A 169 -9.93 1.55 -1.05
N PRO A 170 -10.90 0.62 -0.95
CA PRO A 170 -10.87 -0.40 0.11
C PRO A 170 -9.64 -1.30 0.04
N VAL A 171 -9.23 -1.69 -1.17
CA VAL A 171 -8.07 -2.54 -1.41
C VAL A 171 -6.77 -1.80 -1.03
N ILE A 172 -6.64 -0.55 -1.47
CA ILE A 172 -5.47 0.29 -1.18
C ILE A 172 -5.35 0.58 0.32
N ARG A 173 -6.47 0.83 1.00
CA ARG A 173 -6.47 0.99 2.47
C ARG A 173 -6.05 -0.28 3.19
N ALA A 174 -6.45 -1.45 2.71
CA ALA A 174 -6.05 -2.73 3.27
C ALA A 174 -4.54 -3.00 3.05
N GLU A 175 -4.01 -2.71 1.85
CA GLU A 175 -2.57 -2.76 1.59
C GLU A 175 -1.79 -1.84 2.55
N TRP A 176 -2.24 -0.60 2.68
CA TRP A 176 -1.62 0.39 3.56
C TRP A 176 -1.66 -0.05 5.03
N ALA A 177 -2.81 -0.57 5.49
CA ALA A 177 -2.95 -1.08 6.85
C ALA A 177 -1.98 -2.24 7.13
N ALA A 178 -1.85 -3.19 6.19
CA ALA A 178 -0.92 -4.31 6.29
C ALA A 178 0.53 -3.82 6.35
N PHE A 179 0.92 -2.89 5.48
CA PHE A 179 2.27 -2.31 5.47
C PHE A 179 2.58 -1.59 6.78
N ARG A 180 1.65 -0.80 7.30
CA ARG A 180 1.83 -0.11 8.59
C ARG A 180 1.96 -1.07 9.77
N ALA A 181 1.24 -2.18 9.76
CA ALA A 181 1.37 -3.21 10.78
C ALA A 181 2.76 -3.88 10.70
N TRP A 182 3.22 -4.19 9.49
CA TRP A 182 4.53 -4.77 9.23
C TRP A 182 5.68 -3.89 9.74
N ILE A 183 5.64 -2.58 9.46
CA ILE A 183 6.66 -1.62 9.93
C ILE A 183 6.71 -1.55 11.46
N ARG A 184 5.55 -1.61 12.13
CA ARG A 184 5.49 -1.55 13.60
C ARG A 184 6.22 -2.70 14.29
N GLU A 185 6.43 -3.81 13.60
CA GLU A 185 7.26 -4.93 14.08
C GLU A 185 8.76 -4.72 13.82
N GLY A 186 9.16 -3.59 13.23
CA GLY A 186 10.55 -3.22 13.02
C GLY A 186 11.19 -3.79 11.75
N HIS A 187 10.39 -4.29 10.82
CA HIS A 187 10.91 -4.83 9.56
C HIS A 187 11.46 -3.72 8.65
N GLN A 188 12.65 -3.94 8.10
CA GLN A 188 13.33 -3.02 7.19
C GLN A 188 13.71 -3.73 5.88
N GLY A 189 13.79 -2.97 4.79
CA GLY A 189 14.15 -3.48 3.47
C GLY A 189 12.98 -3.49 2.48
N VAL A 190 13.13 -4.25 1.39
CA VAL A 190 12.15 -4.32 0.29
C VAL A 190 11.39 -5.64 0.33
N TYR A 191 10.08 -5.53 0.37
CA TYR A 191 9.17 -6.66 0.45
C TYR A 191 8.20 -6.67 -0.72
N ARG A 192 7.81 -7.87 -1.17
CA ARG A 192 6.72 -8.06 -2.12
C ARG A 192 5.39 -8.10 -1.38
N PHE A 193 4.35 -7.69 -2.06
CA PHE A 193 2.97 -7.75 -1.57
C PHE A 193 2.60 -9.14 -1.00
N SER A 194 2.95 -10.21 -1.71
CA SER A 194 2.64 -11.58 -1.28
C SER A 194 3.21 -11.95 0.09
N GLN A 195 4.40 -11.45 0.42
CA GLN A 195 5.02 -11.69 1.73
C GLN A 195 4.18 -11.04 2.85
N LEU A 196 3.77 -9.80 2.66
CA LEU A 196 2.96 -9.07 3.64
C LEU A 196 1.54 -9.66 3.74
N TYR A 197 0.95 -10.06 2.63
CA TYR A 197 -0.37 -10.67 2.64
C TYR A 197 -0.37 -11.99 3.43
N LEU A 198 0.58 -12.89 3.15
CA LEU A 198 0.70 -14.18 3.84
C LEU A 198 0.98 -14.02 5.33
N TRP A 199 1.78 -13.05 5.72
CA TRP A 199 1.96 -12.70 7.12
C TRP A 199 0.70 -12.08 7.72
N GLY A 200 0.04 -11.20 6.97
CA GLY A 200 -1.13 -10.43 7.41
C GLY A 200 -2.36 -11.29 7.72
N ILE A 201 -2.52 -12.44 7.07
CA ILE A 201 -3.65 -13.35 7.34
C ILE A 201 -3.62 -13.94 8.77
N GLU A 202 -2.47 -13.96 9.41
CA GLU A 202 -2.32 -14.40 10.81
C GLU A 202 -2.56 -13.26 11.82
N GLN A 203 -2.74 -12.02 11.35
CA GLN A 203 -2.91 -10.84 12.20
C GLN A 203 -4.40 -10.57 12.44
N ALA A 204 -4.85 -10.76 13.68
CA ALA A 204 -6.28 -10.62 14.04
C ALA A 204 -6.85 -9.21 13.82
N ASP A 205 -5.99 -8.19 13.84
CA ASP A 205 -6.39 -6.78 13.74
C ASP A 205 -6.37 -6.25 12.29
N LEU A 206 -6.00 -7.09 11.31
CA LEU A 206 -5.95 -6.70 9.90
C LEU A 206 -7.17 -7.20 9.12
N ASP A 207 -7.87 -6.29 8.48
CA ASP A 207 -8.91 -6.63 7.51
C ASP A 207 -8.33 -6.70 6.10
N LEU A 208 -7.97 -7.90 5.66
CA LEU A 208 -7.51 -8.18 4.30
C LEU A 208 -8.62 -8.67 3.36
N HIS A 209 -9.88 -8.67 3.82
CA HIS A 209 -11.02 -9.13 3.02
C HIS A 209 -11.16 -8.40 1.67
N PRO A 210 -11.01 -7.06 1.58
CA PRO A 210 -11.09 -6.36 0.29
C PRO A 210 -10.06 -6.84 -0.73
N ILE A 211 -8.83 -7.13 -0.28
CA ILE A 211 -7.76 -7.66 -1.13
C ILE A 211 -8.09 -9.08 -1.57
N LYS A 212 -8.50 -9.91 -0.61
CA LYS A 212 -8.88 -11.30 -0.86
C LYS A 212 -9.96 -11.38 -1.92
N GLU A 213 -11.04 -10.63 -1.76
CA GLU A 213 -12.16 -10.62 -2.68
C GLU A 213 -11.75 -10.16 -4.10
N ALA A 214 -10.96 -9.09 -4.19
CA ALA A 214 -10.48 -8.58 -5.48
C ALA A 214 -9.59 -9.60 -6.21
N LEU A 215 -8.63 -10.22 -5.53
CA LEU A 215 -7.77 -11.24 -6.13
C LEU A 215 -8.54 -12.50 -6.50
N HIS A 216 -9.49 -12.91 -5.68
CA HIS A 216 -10.36 -14.04 -5.93
C HIS A 216 -11.19 -13.85 -7.21
N GLN A 217 -11.82 -12.67 -7.36
CA GLN A 217 -12.54 -12.32 -8.58
C GLN A 217 -11.61 -12.33 -9.82
N LEU A 218 -10.38 -11.83 -9.67
CA LEU A 218 -9.40 -11.85 -10.76
C LEU A 218 -9.02 -13.28 -11.15
N ILE A 219 -8.75 -14.17 -10.19
CA ILE A 219 -8.46 -15.59 -10.44
C ILE A 219 -9.64 -16.25 -11.16
N GLY A 220 -10.85 -16.09 -10.66
CA GLY A 220 -12.07 -16.67 -11.23
C GLY A 220 -12.40 -16.16 -12.63
N SER A 221 -11.96 -14.94 -12.98
CA SER A 221 -12.15 -14.36 -14.32
C SER A 221 -11.22 -14.92 -15.40
N GLN A 222 -10.14 -15.60 -15.00
CA GLN A 222 -9.14 -16.15 -15.93
C GLN A 222 -9.42 -17.64 -16.19
N ASP A 223 -9.52 -18.00 -17.48
CA ASP A 223 -9.78 -19.37 -17.92
C ASP A 223 -8.70 -20.35 -17.42
N GLN A 224 -9.12 -21.41 -16.73
CA GLN A 224 -8.29 -22.48 -16.19
C GLN A 224 -7.22 -22.03 -15.16
N LEU A 225 -7.25 -20.80 -14.67
CA LEU A 225 -6.16 -20.30 -13.81
C LEU A 225 -6.13 -21.03 -12.47
N GLN A 226 -7.27 -21.40 -11.89
CA GLN A 226 -7.33 -22.16 -10.65
C GLN A 226 -6.62 -23.51 -10.80
N ASP A 227 -6.90 -24.25 -11.87
CA ASP A 227 -6.24 -25.54 -12.16
C ASP A 227 -4.72 -25.36 -12.36
N ILE A 228 -4.33 -24.27 -13.03
CA ILE A 228 -2.91 -23.94 -13.25
C ILE A 228 -2.20 -23.66 -11.92
N ILE A 229 -2.81 -22.89 -11.01
CA ILE A 229 -2.25 -22.59 -9.70
C ILE A 229 -2.05 -23.88 -8.90
N VAL A 230 -3.06 -24.75 -8.87
CA VAL A 230 -2.99 -26.06 -8.18
C VAL A 230 -1.90 -26.93 -8.80
N ALA A 231 -1.89 -27.08 -10.12
CA ALA A 231 -0.88 -27.91 -10.80
C ALA A 231 0.54 -27.39 -10.60
N LEU A 232 0.75 -26.06 -10.58
CA LEU A 232 2.06 -25.47 -10.27
C LEU A 232 2.45 -25.73 -8.81
N TRP A 233 1.53 -25.62 -7.88
CA TRP A 233 1.77 -25.91 -6.47
C TRP A 233 2.19 -27.35 -6.25
N ASP A 234 1.43 -28.30 -6.78
CA ASP A 234 1.69 -29.75 -6.67
C ASP A 234 3.02 -30.16 -7.28
N ASN A 235 3.49 -29.41 -8.27
CA ASN A 235 4.74 -29.70 -8.99
C ASN A 235 5.91 -28.76 -8.60
N GLY A 236 5.82 -28.02 -7.47
CA GLY A 236 6.88 -27.14 -6.98
C GLY A 236 7.27 -26.03 -7.97
N ALA A 237 6.28 -25.42 -8.62
CA ALA A 237 6.42 -24.37 -9.65
C ALA A 237 7.16 -24.82 -10.94
N VAL A 238 7.30 -26.14 -11.18
CA VAL A 238 7.96 -26.66 -12.39
C VAL A 238 6.94 -26.71 -13.54
N VAL A 239 7.02 -25.70 -14.41
CA VAL A 239 6.07 -25.48 -15.52
C VAL A 239 5.90 -26.70 -16.43
N THR A 240 6.98 -27.44 -16.74
CA THR A 240 6.90 -28.64 -17.61
C THR A 240 6.07 -29.77 -16.99
N LYS A 241 6.20 -29.98 -15.65
CA LYS A 241 5.43 -31.00 -14.92
C LYS A 241 3.96 -30.58 -14.79
N ALA A 242 3.70 -29.33 -14.45
CA ALA A 242 2.35 -28.77 -14.39
C ALA A 242 1.64 -28.85 -15.76
N ALA A 243 2.35 -28.54 -16.84
CA ALA A 243 1.80 -28.67 -18.20
C ALA A 243 1.43 -30.12 -18.55
N GLN A 244 2.26 -31.13 -18.17
CA GLN A 244 1.95 -32.55 -18.33
C GLN A 244 0.71 -32.96 -17.54
N GLN A 245 0.61 -32.52 -16.28
CA GLN A 245 -0.55 -32.80 -15.42
C GLN A 245 -1.85 -32.23 -16.01
N LEU A 246 -1.79 -31.04 -16.62
CA LEU A 246 -2.95 -30.40 -17.24
C LEU A 246 -3.21 -30.75 -18.66
N TYR A 247 -2.42 -31.65 -19.25
CA TYR A 247 -2.49 -32.05 -20.69
C TYR A 247 -2.35 -30.81 -21.61
N LEU A 248 -1.56 -29.83 -21.21
CA LEU A 248 -1.28 -28.62 -21.98
C LEU A 248 0.12 -28.65 -22.58
N HIS A 249 0.29 -27.96 -23.73
CA HIS A 249 1.62 -27.69 -24.24
C HIS A 249 2.33 -26.68 -23.30
N ARG A 250 3.63 -26.90 -23.02
CA ARG A 250 4.43 -26.02 -22.13
C ARG A 250 4.29 -24.53 -22.48
N ASN A 251 4.35 -24.18 -23.78
CA ASN A 251 4.27 -22.81 -24.22
C ASN A 251 2.87 -22.18 -23.97
N SER A 252 1.81 -22.98 -24.09
CA SER A 252 0.45 -22.52 -23.79
C SER A 252 0.28 -22.23 -22.29
N LEU A 253 0.85 -23.10 -21.44
CA LEU A 253 0.86 -22.84 -19.99
C LEU A 253 1.71 -21.62 -19.66
N GLN A 254 2.92 -21.50 -20.25
CA GLN A 254 3.78 -20.34 -20.05
C GLN A 254 3.07 -19.03 -20.41
N TYR A 255 2.39 -19.00 -21.57
CA TYR A 255 1.61 -17.82 -21.96
C TYR A 255 0.54 -17.41 -20.93
N LYS A 256 -0.19 -18.39 -20.36
CA LYS A 256 -1.19 -18.12 -19.31
C LYS A 256 -0.53 -17.60 -18.03
N ILE A 257 0.63 -18.11 -17.64
CA ILE A 257 1.41 -17.65 -16.49
C ILE A 257 1.88 -16.22 -16.72
N ASP A 258 2.46 -15.91 -17.87
CA ASP A 258 2.97 -14.58 -18.20
C ASP A 258 1.83 -13.54 -18.25
N LYS A 259 0.68 -13.93 -18.82
CA LYS A 259 -0.52 -13.09 -18.84
C LYS A 259 -1.03 -12.76 -17.43
N TRP A 260 -0.97 -13.71 -16.50
CA TRP A 260 -1.32 -13.49 -15.11
C TRP A 260 -0.35 -12.50 -14.44
N GLU A 261 0.96 -12.68 -14.65
CA GLU A 261 1.99 -11.75 -14.14
C GLU A 261 1.79 -10.35 -14.70
N GLU A 262 1.51 -10.20 -15.99
CA GLU A 262 1.21 -8.89 -16.61
C GLU A 262 -0.05 -8.22 -16.03
N LEU A 263 -1.04 -9.01 -15.62
CA LEU A 263 -2.29 -8.50 -15.06
C LEU A 263 -2.15 -8.07 -13.61
N THR A 264 -1.36 -8.80 -12.82
CA THR A 264 -1.35 -8.68 -11.36
C THR A 264 0.01 -8.35 -10.76
N GLY A 265 1.10 -8.55 -11.48
CA GLY A 265 2.45 -8.51 -10.94
C GLY A 265 2.84 -9.74 -10.10
N LEU A 266 1.92 -10.71 -9.90
CA LEU A 266 2.20 -11.95 -9.17
C LEU A 266 2.84 -12.99 -10.09
N GLN A 267 4.02 -13.45 -9.70
CA GLN A 267 4.84 -14.40 -10.45
C GLN A 267 4.56 -15.83 -10.00
N LEU A 268 3.76 -16.61 -10.73
CA LEU A 268 3.45 -17.98 -10.34
C LEU A 268 4.66 -18.94 -10.31
N LYS A 269 5.83 -18.48 -10.76
CA LYS A 269 7.12 -19.19 -10.60
C LYS A 269 7.83 -18.81 -9.29
N ASN A 270 7.46 -17.72 -8.67
CA ASN A 270 7.91 -17.33 -7.33
C ASN A 270 7.08 -18.07 -6.29
N LEU A 271 7.71 -18.82 -5.41
CA LEU A 271 7.01 -19.66 -4.44
C LEU A 271 6.11 -18.88 -3.46
N THR A 272 6.48 -17.67 -3.11
CA THR A 272 5.67 -16.83 -2.19
C THR A 272 4.42 -16.31 -2.91
N ASP A 273 4.55 -15.86 -4.16
CA ASP A 273 3.42 -15.41 -4.96
C ASP A 273 2.48 -16.58 -5.29
N LEU A 274 3.06 -17.75 -5.59
CA LEU A 274 2.31 -18.98 -5.82
C LEU A 274 1.56 -19.42 -4.53
N ALA A 275 2.20 -19.35 -3.38
CA ALA A 275 1.58 -19.70 -2.09
C ALA A 275 0.37 -18.81 -1.79
N LEU A 276 0.47 -17.51 -2.06
CA LEU A 276 -0.66 -16.59 -1.94
C LEU A 276 -1.80 -17.01 -2.89
N CYS A 277 -1.51 -17.21 -4.18
CA CYS A 277 -2.53 -17.60 -5.15
C CYS A 277 -3.17 -18.96 -4.79
N TYR A 278 -2.37 -19.94 -4.36
CA TYR A 278 -2.85 -21.24 -3.93
C TYR A 278 -3.72 -21.15 -2.66
N HIS A 279 -3.33 -20.33 -1.69
CA HIS A 279 -4.15 -20.07 -0.50
C HIS A 279 -5.54 -19.52 -0.86
N LEU A 280 -5.62 -18.62 -1.84
CA LEU A 280 -6.89 -18.07 -2.32
C LEU A 280 -7.76 -19.15 -2.97
N VAL A 281 -7.18 -20.03 -3.80
CA VAL A 281 -7.90 -21.11 -4.48
C VAL A 281 -8.42 -22.17 -3.50
N LEU A 282 -7.63 -22.52 -2.47
CA LEU A 282 -8.06 -23.51 -1.46
C LEU A 282 -9.32 -23.13 -0.70
N GLN A 283 -9.55 -21.83 -0.51
CA GLN A 283 -10.73 -21.37 0.23
C GLN A 283 -12.03 -21.52 -0.54
N ASP A 284 -11.97 -21.77 -1.86
CA ASP A 284 -13.14 -22.11 -2.68
C ASP A 284 -13.55 -23.58 -2.57
N VAL A 285 -12.63 -24.41 -2.12
CA VAL A 285 -12.82 -25.87 -2.10
C VAL A 285 -13.31 -26.36 -0.73
N MET A 286 -13.21 -25.52 0.30
CA MET A 286 -13.70 -25.79 1.67
C MET A 286 -15.02 -25.09 1.96
#